data_663ea1fab0e00d2969765789e6a836a9
#
_entry.id   663ea1fab0e00d2969765789e6a836a9
#
_cell.length_a   1.000
_cell.length_b   1.000
_cell.length_c   1.000
_cell.angle_alpha   90.00
_cell.angle_beta   90.00
_cell.angle_gamma   90.00
#
_symmetry.space_group_name_H-M   'P 1'
#
loop_
_entity.id
_entity.type
_entity.pdbx_description
1 polymer ?
#
loop_
_entity_poly.entity_id
_entity_poly.type
_entity_poly.pdbx_seq_one_letter_code
_entity_poly.pdbx_strand_id
1 'polypeptide(L)'
;SASIKNNFSFCWYQFYKFLFIFTNRWRKEVVDLETFCVGILVMLNASHNKDFKIKDLNLKSYQKLVMSSDNKGLNAMSISDITGIPRPTVVRKLKYLIKNNFLHINNKKLISIDIKGNTYKRSTNLQNQNMISLSNFIFRVFNQIKVINSN
;
A
#
# COMPACT_ATOMS: atom_id res chain seq x y z
N SER A 1 14.05 1.45 -20.25
CA SER A 1 13.24 2.69 -20.31
C SER A 1 12.90 3.09 -21.76
N ALA A 2 13.79 2.88 -22.76
CA ALA A 2 13.52 3.18 -24.18
C ALA A 2 12.29 2.40 -24.72
N SER A 3 12.21 1.11 -24.43
CA SER A 3 11.08 0.25 -24.86
C SER A 3 9.72 0.72 -24.33
N ILE A 4 9.66 1.23 -23.11
CA ILE A 4 8.43 1.80 -22.54
C ILE A 4 8.06 3.09 -23.25
N LYS A 5 9.05 3.95 -23.56
CA LYS A 5 8.80 5.20 -24.30
C LYS A 5 8.27 4.94 -25.71
N ASN A 6 8.82 3.94 -26.40
CA ASN A 6 8.37 3.54 -27.74
C ASN A 6 6.97 2.92 -27.77
N ASN A 7 6.48 2.43 -26.62
CA ASN A 7 5.15 1.85 -26.44
C ASN A 7 4.29 2.67 -25.45
N PHE A 8 4.52 3.97 -25.41
CA PHE A 8 3.94 4.84 -24.39
C PHE A 8 2.42 4.69 -24.28
N SER A 9 1.68 4.81 -25.38
CA SER A 9 0.22 4.76 -25.37
C SER A 9 -0.32 3.46 -24.79
N PHE A 10 0.25 2.31 -25.18
CA PHE A 10 -0.15 1.01 -24.66
C PHE A 10 0.17 0.87 -23.17
N CYS A 11 1.41 1.16 -22.78
CA CYS A 11 1.85 1.06 -21.39
C CYS A 11 1.04 1.99 -20.49
N TRP A 12 0.78 3.21 -20.96
CA TRP A 12 0.01 4.21 -20.22
C TRP A 12 -1.45 3.80 -20.06
N TYR A 13 -2.07 3.25 -21.09
CA TYR A 13 -3.42 2.70 -21.02
C TYR A 13 -3.51 1.54 -20.00
N GLN A 14 -2.57 0.60 -20.03
CA GLN A 14 -2.55 -0.51 -19.07
C GLN A 14 -2.34 0.00 -17.62
N PHE A 15 -1.49 1.01 -17.43
CA PHE A 15 -1.28 1.65 -16.14
C PHE A 15 -2.56 2.33 -15.62
N TYR A 16 -3.22 3.15 -16.43
CA TYR A 16 -4.49 3.76 -16.03
C TYR A 16 -5.57 2.73 -15.73
N LYS A 17 -5.65 1.68 -16.51
CA LYS A 17 -6.59 0.58 -16.25
C LYS A 17 -6.32 -0.07 -14.89
N PHE A 18 -5.07 -0.39 -14.60
CA PHE A 18 -4.66 -0.92 -13.30
C PHE A 18 -4.98 0.07 -12.18
N LEU A 19 -4.59 1.33 -12.32
CA LEU A 19 -4.81 2.37 -11.34
C LEU A 19 -6.31 2.58 -11.05
N PHE A 20 -7.15 2.61 -12.07
CA PHE A 20 -8.60 2.71 -11.92
C PHE A 20 -9.18 1.53 -11.12
N ILE A 21 -8.81 0.31 -11.46
CA ILE A 21 -9.28 -0.90 -10.76
C ILE A 21 -8.83 -0.87 -9.29
N PHE A 22 -7.57 -0.54 -9.06
CA PHE A 22 -6.96 -0.45 -7.74
C PHE A 22 -7.67 0.60 -6.86
N THR A 23 -7.75 1.84 -7.35
CA THR A 23 -8.38 2.94 -6.60
C THR A 23 -9.87 2.75 -6.38
N ASN A 24 -10.61 2.19 -7.37
CA ASN A 24 -12.04 1.93 -7.25
C ASN A 24 -12.36 0.85 -6.19
N ARG A 25 -11.47 -0.14 -6.01
CA ARG A 25 -11.59 -1.11 -4.92
C ARG A 25 -11.35 -0.45 -3.57
N TRP A 26 -10.25 0.30 -3.42
CA TRP A 26 -9.91 0.97 -2.17
C TRP A 26 -10.92 2.03 -1.76
N ARG A 27 -11.55 2.74 -2.71
CA ARG A 27 -12.59 3.73 -2.44
C ARG A 27 -13.75 3.19 -1.60
N LYS A 28 -14.00 1.89 -1.64
CA LYS A 28 -15.07 1.24 -0.87
C LYS A 28 -14.70 1.00 0.59
N GLU A 29 -13.41 0.99 0.90
CA GLU A 29 -12.90 0.64 2.22
C GLU A 29 -12.36 1.85 3.00
N VAL A 30 -11.92 2.87 2.30
CA VAL A 30 -11.39 4.10 2.90
C VAL A 30 -12.22 5.31 2.50
N VAL A 31 -12.36 6.24 3.44
CA VAL A 31 -13.21 7.43 3.29
C VAL A 31 -12.72 8.37 2.19
N ASP A 32 -11.40 8.53 2.09
CA ASP A 32 -10.76 9.45 1.16
C ASP A 32 -9.29 9.11 0.91
N LEU A 33 -8.68 9.79 -0.06
CA LEU A 33 -7.30 9.57 -0.46
C LEU A 33 -6.30 9.89 0.66
N GLU A 34 -6.53 10.92 1.47
CA GLU A 34 -5.63 11.26 2.58
C GLU A 34 -5.61 10.14 3.63
N THR A 35 -6.79 9.58 3.97
CA THR A 35 -6.89 8.43 4.87
C THR A 35 -6.14 7.23 4.31
N PHE A 36 -6.25 6.99 3.00
CA PHE A 36 -5.52 5.94 2.32
C PHE A 36 -3.99 6.16 2.38
N CYS A 37 -3.52 7.37 2.08
CA CYS A 37 -2.10 7.73 2.16
C CYS A 37 -1.52 7.55 3.57
N VAL A 38 -2.24 8.00 4.59
CA VAL A 38 -1.82 7.81 6.00
C VAL A 38 -1.75 6.32 6.34
N GLY A 39 -2.75 5.52 5.98
CA GLY A 39 -2.77 4.08 6.22
C GLY A 39 -1.64 3.34 5.51
N ILE A 40 -1.39 3.64 4.24
CA ILE A 40 -0.29 3.04 3.46
C ILE A 40 1.08 3.43 4.03
N LEU A 41 1.27 4.68 4.45
CA LEU A 41 2.54 5.08 5.04
C LEU A 41 2.84 4.31 6.33
N VAL A 42 1.84 4.06 7.18
CA VAL A 42 2.00 3.21 8.37
C VAL A 42 2.37 1.78 7.96
N MET A 43 1.74 1.23 6.92
CA MET A 43 2.08 -0.09 6.38
C MET A 43 3.52 -0.15 5.83
N LEU A 44 3.93 0.84 5.06
CA LEU A 44 5.29 0.93 4.50
C LEU A 44 6.33 1.02 5.61
N ASN A 45 6.09 1.85 6.63
CA ASN A 45 7.00 1.98 7.77
C ASN A 45 7.11 0.67 8.57
N ALA A 46 6.00 -0.01 8.80
CA ALA A 46 5.99 -1.34 9.43
C ALA A 46 6.73 -2.39 8.60
N SER A 47 6.71 -2.24 7.27
CA SER A 47 7.36 -3.15 6.32
C SER A 47 8.83 -2.78 6.04
N HIS A 48 9.32 -1.64 6.53
CA HIS A 48 10.68 -1.16 6.28
C HIS A 48 11.76 -1.90 7.11
N ASN A 49 11.49 -3.14 7.50
CA ASN A 49 12.47 -3.99 8.14
C ASN A 49 13.45 -4.55 7.08
N LYS A 50 14.74 -4.64 7.42
CA LYS A 50 15.77 -5.17 6.52
C LYS A 50 15.43 -6.58 6.00
N ASP A 51 14.80 -7.40 6.84
CA ASP A 51 14.39 -8.77 6.48
C ASP A 51 13.30 -8.81 5.40
N PHE A 52 12.50 -7.75 5.27
CA PHE A 52 11.45 -7.65 4.27
C PHE A 52 11.99 -7.49 2.84
N LYS A 53 13.13 -6.81 2.68
CA LYS A 53 13.77 -6.58 1.38
C LYS A 53 14.55 -7.78 0.83
N ILE A 54 14.84 -8.76 1.68
CA ILE A 54 15.82 -9.83 1.39
C ILE A 54 15.13 -11.19 1.20
N LYS A 55 13.88 -11.37 1.66
CA LYS A 55 13.19 -12.67 1.64
C LYS A 55 11.86 -12.57 0.91
N ASP A 56 11.62 -13.50 0.01
CA ASP A 56 10.28 -13.74 -0.54
C ASP A 56 9.38 -14.30 0.57
N LEU A 57 8.50 -13.44 1.09
CA LEU A 57 7.60 -13.78 2.17
C LEU A 57 6.23 -14.16 1.60
N ASN A 58 5.71 -15.31 2.00
CA ASN A 58 4.29 -15.60 1.82
C ASN A 58 3.43 -14.70 2.74
N LEU A 59 2.13 -14.64 2.47
CA LEU A 59 1.20 -13.77 3.20
C LEU A 59 1.27 -13.94 4.73
N LYS A 60 1.36 -15.18 5.24
CA LYS A 60 1.42 -15.45 6.69
C LYS A 60 2.70 -14.89 7.32
N SER A 61 3.84 -15.11 6.65
CA SER A 61 5.14 -14.61 7.11
C SER A 61 5.20 -13.08 7.05
N TYR A 62 4.64 -12.48 6.00
CA TYR A 62 4.47 -11.03 5.89
C TYR A 62 3.63 -10.45 7.04
N GLN A 63 2.47 -11.03 7.31
CA GLN A 63 1.60 -10.60 8.42
C GLN A 63 2.31 -10.69 9.77
N LYS A 64 3.04 -11.80 10.02
CA LYS A 64 3.83 -11.98 11.25
C LYS A 64 4.91 -10.90 11.39
N LEU A 65 5.59 -10.57 10.29
CA LEU A 65 6.61 -9.52 10.28
C LEU A 65 6.01 -8.14 10.58
N VAL A 66 4.89 -7.80 9.94
CA VAL A 66 4.17 -6.54 10.17
C VAL A 66 3.71 -6.42 11.63
N MET A 67 3.23 -7.53 12.24
CA MET A 67 2.86 -7.57 13.66
C MET A 67 4.04 -7.30 14.61
N SER A 68 5.20 -7.82 14.28
CA SER A 68 6.40 -7.69 15.11
C SER A 68 7.12 -6.35 14.92
N SER A 69 6.73 -5.57 13.91
CA SER A 69 7.38 -4.32 13.57
C SER A 69 6.86 -3.17 14.43
N ASP A 70 7.76 -2.54 15.16
CA ASP A 70 7.50 -1.29 15.85
C ASP A 70 7.61 -0.12 14.88
N ASN A 71 6.58 0.71 14.77
CA ASN A 71 6.59 1.94 13.98
C ASN A 71 7.35 3.06 14.71
N LYS A 72 8.63 2.83 15.01
CA LYS A 72 9.47 3.82 15.67
C LYS A 72 9.59 5.07 14.81
N GLY A 73 9.49 6.22 15.44
CA GLY A 73 9.63 7.52 14.77
C GLY A 73 8.40 7.97 13.96
N LEU A 74 7.41 7.10 13.74
CA LEU A 74 6.21 7.48 13.01
C LEU A 74 5.17 8.08 13.96
N ASN A 75 4.95 9.37 13.82
CA ASN A 75 3.94 10.14 14.55
C ASN A 75 3.24 11.13 13.60
N ALA A 76 2.25 11.86 14.11
CA ALA A 76 1.47 12.77 13.28
C ALA A 76 2.31 13.88 12.61
N MET A 77 3.42 14.29 13.21
CA MET A 77 4.35 15.28 12.63
C MET A 77 5.10 14.67 11.46
N SER A 78 5.77 13.52 11.67
CA SER A 78 6.53 12.86 10.61
C SER A 78 5.66 12.43 9.44
N ILE A 79 4.41 12.00 9.69
CA ILE A 79 3.44 11.71 8.62
C ILE A 79 3.10 12.97 7.84
N SER A 80 2.87 14.10 8.52
CA SER A 80 2.61 15.40 7.87
C SER A 80 3.79 15.83 7.00
N ASP A 81 5.01 15.73 7.50
CA ASP A 81 6.23 16.10 6.77
C ASP A 81 6.44 15.25 5.51
N ILE A 82 6.16 13.94 5.60
CA ILE A 82 6.32 13.01 4.46
C ILE A 82 5.22 13.19 3.42
N THR A 83 3.97 13.38 3.85
CA THR A 83 2.80 13.37 2.95
C THR A 83 2.41 14.75 2.45
N GLY A 84 2.85 15.84 3.10
CA GLY A 84 2.37 17.18 2.87
C GLY A 84 0.94 17.45 3.42
N ILE A 85 0.30 16.43 4.03
CA ILE A 85 -1.04 16.59 4.63
C ILE A 85 -0.91 17.40 5.94
N PRO A 86 -1.71 18.46 6.15
CA PRO A 86 -1.63 19.24 7.38
C PRO A 86 -1.77 18.39 8.64
N ARG A 87 -0.91 18.62 9.63
CA ARG A 87 -0.87 17.85 10.90
C ARG A 87 -2.24 17.64 11.56
N PRO A 88 -3.13 18.65 11.69
CA PRO A 88 -4.46 18.46 12.25
C PRO A 88 -5.29 17.42 11.47
N THR A 89 -5.16 17.44 10.14
CA THR A 89 -5.81 16.46 9.27
C THR A 89 -5.22 15.06 9.50
N VAL A 90 -3.90 14.90 9.56
CA VAL A 90 -3.26 13.62 9.89
C VAL A 90 -3.78 13.06 11.21
N VAL A 91 -3.86 13.89 12.25
CA VAL A 91 -4.40 13.46 13.57
C VAL A 91 -5.83 12.95 13.43
N ARG A 92 -6.69 13.63 12.66
CA ARG A 92 -8.07 13.20 12.40
C ARG A 92 -8.12 11.88 11.66
N LYS A 93 -7.26 11.69 10.63
CA LYS A 93 -7.18 10.44 9.85
C LYS A 93 -6.67 9.27 10.69
N LEU A 94 -5.67 9.48 11.53
CA LEU A 94 -5.20 8.47 12.48
C LEU A 94 -6.30 8.05 13.45
N LYS A 95 -7.03 9.00 14.04
CA LYS A 95 -8.17 8.70 14.92
C LYS A 95 -9.24 7.88 14.19
N TYR A 96 -9.53 8.21 12.93
CA TYR A 96 -10.46 7.45 12.10
C TYR A 96 -10.00 6.01 11.90
N LEU A 97 -8.74 5.80 11.51
CA LEU A 97 -8.16 4.47 11.28
C LEU A 97 -8.11 3.63 12.56
N ILE A 98 -7.85 4.25 13.71
CA ILE A 98 -7.89 3.58 15.03
C ILE A 98 -9.33 3.20 15.39
N LYS A 99 -10.29 4.12 15.24
CA LYS A 99 -11.71 3.86 15.51
C LYS A 99 -12.27 2.71 14.67
N ASN A 100 -11.77 2.54 13.45
CA ASN A 100 -12.18 1.48 12.53
C ASN A 100 -11.32 0.20 12.64
N ASN A 101 -10.52 0.07 13.69
CA ASN A 101 -9.69 -1.12 13.95
C ASN A 101 -8.76 -1.48 12.78
N PHE A 102 -8.21 -0.49 12.11
CA PHE A 102 -7.13 -0.68 11.14
C PHE A 102 -5.77 -0.43 11.79
N LEU A 103 -5.70 0.54 12.69
CA LEU A 103 -4.55 0.87 13.51
C LEU A 103 -4.89 0.75 14.99
N HIS A 104 -3.88 0.58 15.81
CA HIS A 104 -3.99 0.72 17.26
C HIS A 104 -2.74 1.40 17.84
N ILE A 105 -2.83 1.88 19.06
CA ILE A 105 -1.68 2.35 19.82
C ILE A 105 -1.22 1.19 20.69
N ASN A 106 0.02 0.74 20.51
CA ASN A 106 0.59 -0.37 21.29
C ASN A 106 1.01 0.09 22.69
N ASN A 107 1.47 -0.87 23.53
CA ASN A 107 1.91 -0.60 24.90
C ASN A 107 3.09 0.39 25.01
N LYS A 108 3.84 0.57 23.94
CA LYS A 108 4.93 1.56 23.82
C LYS A 108 4.45 2.93 23.32
N LYS A 109 3.13 3.15 23.25
CA LYS A 109 2.49 4.36 22.67
C LYS A 109 2.85 4.63 21.20
N LEU A 110 3.20 3.58 20.48
CA LEU A 110 3.50 3.65 19.05
C LEU A 110 2.29 3.25 18.21
N ILE A 111 2.16 3.85 17.04
CA ILE A 111 1.13 3.48 16.06
C ILE A 111 1.51 2.11 15.47
N SER A 112 0.57 1.19 15.51
CA SER A 112 0.73 -0.17 14.98
C SER A 112 -0.48 -0.59 14.17
N ILE A 113 -0.30 -1.57 13.29
CA ILE A 113 -1.37 -2.10 12.46
C ILE A 113 -2.16 -3.14 13.27
N ASP A 114 -3.48 -3.00 13.29
CA ASP A 114 -4.36 -3.99 13.91
C ASP A 114 -4.71 -5.09 12.90
N ILE A 115 -3.87 -6.09 12.78
CA ILE A 115 -4.07 -7.21 11.85
C ILE A 115 -5.23 -8.13 12.25
N LYS A 116 -5.74 -8.04 13.48
CA LYS A 116 -6.92 -8.78 13.94
C LYS A 116 -8.22 -8.05 13.64
N GLY A 117 -8.13 -6.76 13.35
CA GLY A 117 -9.28 -5.91 13.04
C GLY A 117 -9.99 -6.33 11.76
N ASN A 118 -11.32 -6.13 11.73
CA ASN A 118 -12.12 -6.47 10.55
C ASN A 118 -11.71 -5.67 9.30
N THR A 119 -11.31 -4.41 9.47
CA THR A 119 -10.85 -3.57 8.37
C THR A 119 -9.57 -4.12 7.74
N TYR A 120 -8.63 -4.61 8.56
CA TYR A 120 -7.43 -5.25 8.05
C TYR A 120 -7.75 -6.54 7.29
N LYS A 121 -8.65 -7.38 7.80
CA LYS A 121 -9.08 -8.61 7.10
C LYS A 121 -9.71 -8.31 5.74
N ARG A 122 -10.58 -7.29 5.65
CA ARG A 122 -11.14 -6.84 4.37
C ARG A 122 -10.06 -6.32 3.43
N SER A 123 -9.12 -5.51 3.93
CA SER A 123 -8.00 -5.00 3.13
C SER A 123 -7.08 -6.11 2.61
N THR A 124 -6.91 -7.20 3.35
CA THR A 124 -6.16 -8.38 2.89
C THR A 124 -6.81 -9.03 1.67
N ASN A 125 -8.13 -9.17 1.66
CA ASN A 125 -8.86 -9.67 0.47
C ASN A 125 -8.68 -8.75 -0.73
N LEU A 126 -8.73 -7.43 -0.52
CA LEU A 126 -8.46 -6.46 -1.58
C LEU A 126 -7.03 -6.54 -2.09
N GLN A 127 -6.05 -6.74 -1.20
CA GLN A 127 -4.65 -6.93 -1.59
C GLN A 127 -4.50 -8.13 -2.52
N ASN A 128 -5.12 -9.27 -2.21
CA ASN A 128 -5.09 -10.45 -3.07
C ASN A 128 -5.68 -10.16 -4.46
N GLN A 129 -6.83 -9.50 -4.53
CA GLN A 129 -7.43 -9.09 -5.80
C GLN A 129 -6.57 -8.08 -6.57
N ASN A 130 -5.91 -7.17 -5.85
CA ASN A 130 -5.02 -6.18 -6.44
C ASN A 130 -3.72 -6.82 -6.94
N MET A 131 -3.21 -7.86 -6.27
CA MET A 131 -2.06 -8.65 -6.77
C MET A 131 -2.35 -9.32 -8.10
N ILE A 132 -3.55 -9.89 -8.30
CA ILE A 132 -3.97 -10.44 -9.60
C ILE A 132 -3.99 -9.33 -10.67
N SER A 133 -4.55 -8.16 -10.34
CA SER A 133 -4.60 -7.03 -11.28
C SER A 133 -3.22 -6.48 -11.62
N LEU A 134 -2.31 -6.42 -10.63
CA LEU A 134 -0.91 -6.02 -10.80
C LEU A 134 -0.16 -7.03 -11.67
N SER A 135 -0.32 -8.33 -11.42
CA SER A 135 0.27 -9.40 -12.21
C SER A 135 -0.16 -9.31 -13.68
N ASN A 136 -1.45 -9.11 -13.93
CA ASN A 136 -1.98 -8.92 -15.29
C ASN A 136 -1.42 -7.65 -15.97
N PHE A 137 -1.26 -6.57 -15.23
CA PHE A 137 -0.64 -5.33 -15.73
C PHE A 137 0.82 -5.57 -16.13
N ILE A 138 1.62 -6.16 -15.23
CA ILE A 138 3.03 -6.46 -15.46
C ILE A 138 3.19 -7.40 -16.66
N PHE A 139 2.43 -8.48 -16.71
CA PHE A 139 2.46 -9.46 -17.78
C PHE A 139 2.18 -8.82 -19.15
N ARG A 140 1.13 -7.99 -19.27
CA ARG A 140 0.78 -7.32 -20.52
C ARG A 140 1.86 -6.33 -20.98
N VAL A 141 2.35 -5.50 -20.07
CA VAL A 141 3.41 -4.53 -20.38
C VAL A 141 4.70 -5.25 -20.77
N PHE A 142 5.08 -6.28 -20.01
CA PHE A 142 6.30 -7.06 -20.29
C PHE A 142 6.25 -7.77 -21.64
N ASN A 143 5.14 -8.40 -21.99
CA ASN A 143 5.00 -9.08 -23.29
C ASN A 143 5.04 -8.09 -24.44
N GLN A 144 4.43 -6.91 -24.32
CA GLN A 144 4.48 -5.89 -25.35
C GLN A 144 5.91 -5.38 -25.58
N ILE A 145 6.66 -5.17 -24.50
CA ILE A 145 8.06 -4.72 -24.60
C ILE A 145 8.95 -5.82 -25.19
N LYS A 146 8.71 -7.09 -24.86
CA LYS A 146 9.49 -8.23 -25.33
C LYS A 146 9.28 -8.51 -26.82
N VAL A 147 8.07 -8.38 -27.32
CA VAL A 147 7.74 -8.56 -28.74
C VAL A 147 8.51 -7.60 -29.64
N ILE A 148 8.82 -6.39 -29.18
CA ILE A 148 9.55 -5.39 -29.95
C ILE A 148 11.07 -5.63 -29.92
N ASN A 149 11.58 -6.27 -28.87
CA ASN A 149 13.01 -6.60 -28.78
C ASN A 149 13.38 -7.91 -29.52
N SER A 150 12.41 -8.63 -30.07
CA SER A 150 12.58 -9.87 -30.83
C SER A 150 12.48 -9.67 -32.36
N ASN A 151 12.26 -8.46 -32.81
CA ASN A 151 12.30 -8.02 -34.21
C ASN A 151 13.51 -7.09 -34.43
#